data_62b4da5ee0743c2749b39ca565ef70d9
#
_entry.id   62b4da5ee0743c2749b39ca565ef70d9
#
_cell.length_a   1.000
_cell.length_b   1.000
_cell.length_c   1.000
_cell.angle_alpha   90.00
_cell.angle_beta   90.00
_cell.angle_gamma   90.00
#
_symmetry.space_group_name_H-M   'P 1'
#
loop_
_entity.id
_entity.type
_entity.pdbx_description
1 polymer ?
#
loop_
_entity_poly.entity_id
_entity_poly.type
_entity_poly.pdbx_seq_one_letter_code
_entity_poly.pdbx_strand_id
1 'polypeptide(L)'
;IGDLNGITSRLDYLKDLGVDVIWLSPVYQSPNDDNGYDISDYRAIMQEFGTMEDFDRMLSEMHKRGIRLVMDLVVNHTSDEHKWFVESRKSKDNPYRDYYIWRDAKEGKEPNNWGSCFSGSAWKYDPQTEMYYLHLFSTKQPDLNWENPAVRKEVFDMMNWWCEKGI
;
A
#
# COMPACT_ATOMS: atom_id res chain seq x y z
N ILE A 1 -6.17 -16.10 -11.16
CA ILE A 1 -5.76 -15.53 -9.86
C ILE A 1 -6.51 -16.30 -8.77
N GLY A 2 -5.81 -16.70 -7.71
CA GLY A 2 -6.42 -17.30 -6.53
C GLY A 2 -7.04 -16.27 -5.59
N ASP A 3 -7.68 -16.75 -4.53
CA ASP A 3 -8.29 -15.94 -3.49
C ASP A 3 -8.00 -16.51 -2.08
N LEU A 4 -8.43 -15.82 -1.04
CA LEU A 4 -8.19 -16.22 0.36
C LEU A 4 -8.86 -17.56 0.69
N ASN A 5 -10.03 -17.82 0.13
CA ASN A 5 -10.74 -19.09 0.33
C ASN A 5 -10.02 -20.25 -0.38
N GLY A 6 -9.45 -19.99 -1.55
CA GLY A 6 -8.60 -20.93 -2.27
C GLY A 6 -7.37 -21.32 -1.47
N ILE A 7 -6.68 -20.35 -0.83
CA ILE A 7 -5.56 -20.61 0.08
C ILE A 7 -6.02 -21.47 1.25
N THR A 8 -7.10 -21.08 1.92
CA THR A 8 -7.66 -21.80 3.07
C THR A 8 -7.93 -23.28 2.73
N SER A 9 -8.45 -23.54 1.54
CA SER A 9 -8.75 -24.90 1.06
C SER A 9 -7.51 -25.77 0.81
N ARG A 10 -6.32 -25.19 0.77
CA ARG A 10 -5.04 -25.86 0.46
C ARG A 10 -4.06 -25.88 1.63
N LEU A 11 -4.46 -25.43 2.82
CA LEU A 11 -3.57 -25.35 3.98
C LEU A 11 -3.06 -26.71 4.44
N ASP A 12 -3.87 -27.78 4.34
CA ASP A 12 -3.43 -29.13 4.68
C ASP A 12 -2.31 -29.60 3.72
N TYR A 13 -2.49 -29.39 2.42
CA TYR A 13 -1.44 -29.66 1.44
C TYR A 13 -0.15 -28.89 1.73
N LEU A 14 -0.23 -27.61 2.07
CA LEU A 14 0.94 -26.79 2.39
C LEU A 14 1.62 -27.29 3.67
N LYS A 15 0.84 -27.69 4.68
CA LYS A 15 1.38 -28.28 5.92
C LYS A 15 2.08 -29.61 5.69
N ASP A 16 1.49 -30.49 4.90
CA ASP A 16 2.07 -31.78 4.51
C ASP A 16 3.38 -31.61 3.72
N LEU A 17 3.46 -30.54 2.92
CA LEU A 17 4.66 -30.15 2.20
C LEU A 17 5.78 -29.62 3.13
N GLY A 18 5.47 -29.32 4.40
CA GLY A 18 6.42 -28.81 5.39
C GLY A 18 6.52 -27.30 5.47
N VAL A 19 5.50 -26.57 5.00
CA VAL A 19 5.48 -25.09 5.07
C VAL A 19 5.14 -24.64 6.49
N ASP A 20 5.98 -23.79 7.08
CA ASP A 20 5.77 -23.20 8.40
C ASP A 20 5.43 -21.71 8.36
N VAL A 21 5.73 -21.04 7.26
CA VAL A 21 5.46 -19.61 7.05
C VAL A 21 4.94 -19.38 5.63
N ILE A 22 3.87 -18.62 5.50
CA ILE A 22 3.37 -18.15 4.22
C ILE A 22 3.55 -16.64 4.15
N TRP A 23 4.19 -16.14 3.11
CA TRP A 23 4.14 -14.74 2.72
C TRP A 23 3.08 -14.56 1.63
N LEU A 24 2.23 -13.55 1.79
CA LEU A 24 1.30 -13.13 0.75
C LEU A 24 1.80 -11.86 0.07
N SER A 25 1.72 -11.82 -1.27
CA SER A 25 1.73 -10.54 -1.97
C SER A 25 0.53 -9.70 -1.53
N PRO A 26 0.55 -8.37 -1.76
CA PRO A 26 -0.49 -7.49 -1.21
C PRO A 26 -1.91 -7.95 -1.52
N VAL A 27 -2.74 -8.04 -0.49
CA VAL A 27 -4.17 -8.38 -0.57
C VAL A 27 -5.06 -7.22 -0.12
N TYR A 28 -4.46 -6.08 0.19
CA TYR A 28 -5.17 -4.87 0.61
C TYR A 28 -6.04 -4.30 -0.51
N GLN A 29 -6.99 -3.44 -0.14
CA GLN A 29 -7.80 -2.72 -1.13
C GLN A 29 -6.89 -1.90 -2.05
N SER A 30 -7.05 -2.13 -3.36
CA SER A 30 -6.21 -1.54 -4.41
C SER A 30 -7.01 -1.38 -5.70
N PRO A 31 -6.81 -0.32 -6.50
CA PRO A 31 -7.32 -0.25 -7.86
C PRO A 31 -6.59 -1.19 -8.83
N ASN A 32 -5.54 -1.89 -8.37
CA ASN A 32 -4.79 -2.90 -9.10
C ASN A 32 -4.03 -2.37 -10.32
N ASP A 33 -3.52 -1.16 -10.25
CA ASP A 33 -2.66 -0.58 -11.28
C ASP A 33 -1.25 -1.23 -11.31
N ASP A 34 -0.80 -1.76 -10.17
CA ASP A 34 0.49 -2.42 -10.00
C ASP A 34 0.37 -3.73 -9.21
N ASN A 35 -0.52 -4.62 -9.63
CA ASN A 35 -0.72 -5.95 -9.03
C ASN A 35 -0.92 -5.93 -7.50
N GLY A 36 -1.59 -4.90 -6.98
CA GLY A 36 -1.88 -4.72 -5.56
C GLY A 36 -0.85 -3.90 -4.80
N TYR A 37 0.28 -3.52 -5.40
CA TYR A 37 1.29 -2.66 -4.77
C TYR A 37 0.91 -1.17 -4.76
N ASP A 38 -0.23 -0.80 -5.30
CA ASP A 38 -0.87 0.52 -5.25
C ASP A 38 -2.05 0.48 -4.27
N ILE A 39 -1.76 0.63 -2.98
CA ILE A 39 -2.73 0.41 -1.91
C ILE A 39 -3.58 1.66 -1.69
N SER A 40 -4.91 1.50 -1.79
CA SER A 40 -5.89 2.57 -1.54
C SER A 40 -6.49 2.54 -0.13
N ASP A 41 -6.46 1.38 0.55
CA ASP A 41 -6.82 1.22 1.97
C ASP A 41 -6.03 0.07 2.59
N TYR A 42 -5.17 0.38 3.57
CA TYR A 42 -4.33 -0.61 4.26
C TYR A 42 -5.10 -1.50 5.24
N ARG A 43 -6.33 -1.17 5.60
CA ARG A 43 -7.15 -1.91 6.59
C ARG A 43 -8.36 -2.59 5.95
N ALA A 44 -8.38 -2.70 4.64
CA ALA A 44 -9.41 -3.40 3.88
C ALA A 44 -8.80 -4.47 2.99
N ILE A 45 -9.55 -5.52 2.70
CA ILE A 45 -9.18 -6.57 1.75
C ILE A 45 -9.77 -6.23 0.38
N MET A 46 -8.99 -6.43 -0.67
CA MET A 46 -9.44 -6.27 -2.05
C MET A 46 -10.56 -7.28 -2.35
N GLN A 47 -11.66 -6.79 -2.89
CA GLN A 47 -12.88 -7.57 -3.08
C GLN A 47 -12.68 -8.86 -3.89
N GLU A 48 -11.78 -8.81 -4.88
CA GLU A 48 -11.44 -9.96 -5.73
C GLU A 48 -10.78 -11.10 -4.95
N PHE A 49 -10.16 -10.82 -3.81
CA PHE A 49 -9.54 -11.83 -2.96
C PHE A 49 -10.46 -12.34 -1.85
N GLY A 50 -11.54 -11.64 -1.55
CA GLY A 50 -12.50 -12.00 -0.52
C GLY A 50 -12.81 -10.86 0.45
N THR A 51 -13.24 -11.23 1.66
CA THR A 51 -13.61 -10.30 2.71
C THR A 51 -12.62 -10.33 3.88
N MET A 52 -12.77 -9.42 4.84
CA MET A 52 -12.01 -9.45 6.08
C MET A 52 -12.34 -10.72 6.90
N GLU A 53 -13.58 -11.20 6.85
CA GLU A 53 -13.99 -12.46 7.49
C GLU A 53 -13.30 -13.66 6.85
N ASP A 54 -13.13 -13.66 5.52
CA ASP A 54 -12.35 -14.69 4.81
C ASP A 54 -10.88 -14.67 5.23
N PHE A 55 -10.30 -13.47 5.40
CA PHE A 55 -8.93 -13.30 5.90
C PHE A 55 -8.80 -13.83 7.35
N ASP A 56 -9.69 -13.42 8.24
CA ASP A 56 -9.66 -13.86 9.65
C ASP A 56 -9.83 -15.38 9.76
N ARG A 57 -10.69 -15.98 8.93
CA ARG A 57 -10.85 -17.44 8.86
C ARG A 57 -9.57 -18.13 8.37
N MET A 58 -8.98 -17.64 7.28
CA MET A 58 -7.72 -18.16 6.74
C MET A 58 -6.60 -18.12 7.81
N LEU A 59 -6.43 -16.98 8.48
CA LEU A 59 -5.41 -16.80 9.51
C LEU A 59 -5.62 -17.76 10.68
N SER A 60 -6.88 -17.92 11.16
CA SER A 60 -7.23 -18.88 12.19
C SER A 60 -6.90 -20.32 11.77
N GLU A 61 -7.24 -20.71 10.54
CA GLU A 61 -6.96 -22.06 10.01
C GLU A 61 -5.44 -22.29 9.80
N MET A 62 -4.69 -21.27 9.45
CA MET A 62 -3.21 -21.32 9.41
C MET A 62 -2.64 -21.58 10.81
N HIS A 63 -3.07 -20.83 11.82
CA HIS A 63 -2.59 -20.97 13.20
C HIS A 63 -2.90 -22.36 13.78
N LYS A 64 -4.08 -22.94 13.52
CA LYS A 64 -4.41 -24.31 13.92
C LYS A 64 -3.42 -25.36 13.40
N ARG A 65 -2.78 -25.08 12.25
CA ARG A 65 -1.78 -25.94 11.60
C ARG A 65 -0.34 -25.57 11.94
N GLY A 66 -0.13 -24.57 12.82
CA GLY A 66 1.19 -24.05 13.14
C GLY A 66 1.85 -23.33 11.98
N ILE A 67 1.07 -22.77 11.05
CA ILE A 67 1.56 -21.95 9.93
C ILE A 67 1.41 -20.49 10.31
N ARG A 68 2.48 -19.70 10.14
CA ARG A 68 2.50 -18.25 10.36
C ARG A 68 2.28 -17.50 9.05
N LEU A 69 1.64 -16.32 9.14
CA LEU A 69 1.44 -15.42 8.02
C LEU A 69 2.38 -14.23 8.10
N VAL A 70 3.02 -13.92 6.99
CA VAL A 70 3.75 -12.65 6.76
C VAL A 70 3.03 -11.90 5.65
N MET A 71 2.71 -10.64 5.90
CA MET A 71 2.13 -9.74 4.90
C MET A 71 3.17 -8.76 4.39
N ASP A 72 3.01 -8.31 3.17
CA ASP A 72 3.87 -7.28 2.57
C ASP A 72 3.59 -5.91 3.20
N LEU A 73 4.63 -5.17 3.55
CA LEU A 73 4.53 -3.82 4.10
C LEU A 73 4.89 -2.79 3.02
N VAL A 74 3.91 -2.40 2.22
CA VAL A 74 4.07 -1.48 1.09
C VAL A 74 3.81 -0.05 1.57
N VAL A 75 4.85 0.60 2.12
CA VAL A 75 4.73 1.92 2.75
C VAL A 75 5.73 2.96 2.21
N ASN A 76 6.37 2.68 1.07
CA ASN A 76 7.09 3.71 0.32
C ASN A 76 6.12 4.74 -0.28
N HIS A 77 4.99 4.28 -0.75
CA HIS A 77 3.96 5.04 -1.46
C HIS A 77 2.57 4.52 -1.12
N THR A 78 1.53 5.22 -1.56
CA THR A 78 0.15 4.71 -1.62
C THR A 78 -0.34 4.71 -3.06
N SER A 79 -1.53 4.16 -3.31
CA SER A 79 -2.28 4.51 -4.52
C SER A 79 -2.59 6.01 -4.54
N ASP A 80 -2.70 6.60 -5.74
CA ASP A 80 -3.23 7.95 -5.92
C ASP A 80 -4.74 8.04 -5.59
N GLU A 81 -5.41 6.89 -5.44
CA GLU A 81 -6.79 6.78 -4.98
C GLU A 81 -6.91 6.62 -3.45
N HIS A 82 -5.78 6.54 -2.71
CA HIS A 82 -5.81 6.55 -1.25
C HIS A 82 -6.36 7.88 -0.73
N LYS A 83 -7.22 7.81 0.30
CA LYS A 83 -7.87 9.00 0.89
C LYS A 83 -6.87 10.11 1.26
N TRP A 84 -5.68 9.74 1.73
CA TRP A 84 -4.65 10.72 2.09
C TRP A 84 -4.18 11.51 0.87
N PHE A 85 -3.98 10.86 -0.28
CA PHE A 85 -3.55 11.55 -1.48
C PHE A 85 -4.68 12.37 -2.10
N VAL A 86 -5.90 11.82 -2.14
CA VAL A 86 -7.09 12.54 -2.62
C VAL A 86 -7.29 13.84 -1.83
N GLU A 87 -7.09 13.81 -0.51
CA GLU A 87 -7.15 15.01 0.32
C GLU A 87 -5.93 15.92 0.09
N SER A 88 -4.73 15.36 0.10
CA SER A 88 -3.47 16.10 -0.07
C SER A 88 -3.45 16.99 -1.31
N ARG A 89 -4.03 16.54 -2.42
CA ARG A 89 -4.05 17.28 -3.68
C ARG A 89 -5.14 18.35 -3.79
N LYS A 90 -6.05 18.47 -2.82
CA LYS A 90 -7.16 19.44 -2.88
C LYS A 90 -6.69 20.88 -2.70
N SER A 91 -5.74 21.11 -1.78
CA SER A 91 -5.19 22.44 -1.51
C SER A 91 -3.81 22.34 -0.85
N LYS A 92 -3.03 23.42 -0.92
CA LYS A 92 -1.69 23.51 -0.33
C LYS A 92 -1.71 23.54 1.21
N ASP A 93 -2.81 23.91 1.81
CA ASP A 93 -3.04 24.00 3.26
C ASP A 93 -3.87 22.84 3.83
N ASN A 94 -4.16 21.81 3.01
CA ASN A 94 -4.87 20.62 3.46
C ASN A 94 -4.06 19.88 4.54
N PRO A 95 -4.70 19.36 5.62
CA PRO A 95 -4.02 18.62 6.69
C PRO A 95 -3.19 17.41 6.20
N TYR A 96 -3.54 16.82 5.07
CA TYR A 96 -2.81 15.71 4.45
C TYR A 96 -1.74 16.16 3.45
N ARG A 97 -1.56 17.48 3.22
CA ARG A 97 -0.63 17.98 2.19
C ARG A 97 0.75 17.35 2.35
N ASP A 98 1.31 17.44 3.53
CA ASP A 98 2.66 16.99 3.83
C ASP A 98 2.77 15.48 4.12
N TYR A 99 1.70 14.70 3.89
CA TYR A 99 1.79 13.25 3.84
C TYR A 99 2.56 12.76 2.62
N TYR A 100 2.64 13.59 1.58
CA TYR A 100 3.37 13.34 0.34
C TYR A 100 4.39 14.43 0.09
N ILE A 101 5.28 14.19 -0.87
CA ILE A 101 6.37 15.11 -1.18
C ILE A 101 5.97 15.96 -2.36
N TRP A 102 5.63 17.22 -2.08
CA TRP A 102 5.25 18.22 -3.08
C TRP A 102 6.35 19.26 -3.25
N ARG A 103 6.60 19.70 -4.50
CA ARG A 103 7.58 20.75 -4.83
C ARG A 103 7.02 21.66 -5.91
N ASP A 104 7.40 22.92 -5.85
CA ASP A 104 7.12 23.89 -6.92
C ASP A 104 7.95 23.57 -8.18
N ALA A 105 7.46 24.03 -9.32
CA ALA A 105 8.23 23.97 -10.56
C ALA A 105 9.53 24.76 -10.42
N LYS A 106 10.61 24.24 -10.99
CA LYS A 106 11.88 24.95 -11.11
C LYS A 106 12.03 25.42 -12.56
N GLU A 107 12.02 26.74 -12.77
CA GLU A 107 12.14 27.35 -14.11
C GLU A 107 11.09 26.79 -15.11
N GLY A 108 9.88 26.52 -14.62
CA GLY A 108 8.78 25.97 -15.42
C GLY A 108 8.89 24.49 -15.77
N LYS A 109 9.82 23.77 -15.13
CA LYS A 109 10.07 22.33 -15.30
C LYS A 109 9.98 21.57 -13.97
N GLU A 110 10.28 20.29 -14.03
CA GLU A 110 10.37 19.43 -12.85
C GLU A 110 11.38 19.97 -11.83
N PRO A 111 11.18 19.70 -10.52
CA PRO A 111 12.06 20.19 -9.45
C PRO A 111 13.54 19.79 -9.62
N ASN A 112 13.78 18.61 -10.19
CA ASN A 112 15.10 18.07 -10.51
C ASN A 112 15.00 16.98 -11.58
N ASN A 113 16.12 16.34 -11.90
CA ASN A 113 16.24 15.31 -12.94
C ASN A 113 16.10 13.87 -12.42
N TRP A 114 15.46 13.64 -11.29
CA TRP A 114 15.27 12.27 -10.79
C TRP A 114 14.37 11.45 -11.74
N GLY A 115 14.80 10.21 -11.96
CA GLY A 115 14.05 9.23 -12.74
C GLY A 115 13.23 8.31 -11.87
N SER A 116 12.09 7.85 -12.40
CA SER A 116 11.26 6.81 -11.81
C SER A 116 11.83 5.41 -12.11
N CYS A 117 11.56 4.44 -11.23
CA CYS A 117 11.91 3.03 -11.46
C CYS A 117 11.26 2.45 -12.72
N PHE A 118 10.10 2.97 -13.13
CA PHE A 118 9.38 2.55 -14.34
C PHE A 118 9.69 3.43 -15.57
N SER A 119 10.80 4.16 -15.52
CA SER A 119 11.22 5.14 -16.53
C SER A 119 10.48 6.48 -16.48
N GLY A 120 11.09 7.50 -17.10
CA GLY A 120 10.56 8.87 -17.10
C GLY A 120 10.89 9.63 -15.82
N SER A 121 10.31 10.82 -15.65
CA SER A 121 10.50 11.66 -14.48
C SER A 121 9.92 11.04 -13.22
N ALA A 122 10.58 11.22 -12.06
CA ALA A 122 10.03 10.90 -10.76
C ALA A 122 9.01 11.95 -10.25
N TRP A 123 8.74 12.98 -11.04
CA TRP A 123 7.88 14.10 -10.69
C TRP A 123 6.68 14.19 -11.63
N LYS A 124 5.49 14.26 -11.07
CA LYS A 124 4.26 14.48 -11.83
C LYS A 124 3.62 15.80 -11.45
N TYR A 125 3.36 16.64 -12.45
CA TYR A 125 2.63 17.90 -12.28
C TYR A 125 1.16 17.64 -11.98
N ASP A 126 0.66 18.31 -10.93
CA ASP A 126 -0.77 18.34 -10.59
C ASP A 126 -1.31 19.75 -10.84
N PRO A 127 -2.21 19.92 -11.82
CA PRO A 127 -2.75 21.23 -12.15
C PRO A 127 -3.68 21.80 -11.08
N GLN A 128 -4.19 20.96 -10.13
CA GLN A 128 -5.12 21.41 -9.11
C GLN A 128 -4.46 22.39 -8.11
N THR A 129 -3.20 22.15 -7.78
CA THR A 129 -2.43 23.03 -6.89
C THR A 129 -1.18 23.60 -7.53
N GLU A 130 -0.99 23.34 -8.84
CA GLU A 130 0.14 23.83 -9.64
C GLU A 130 1.51 23.48 -9.05
N MET A 131 1.64 22.26 -8.53
CA MET A 131 2.88 21.70 -7.96
C MET A 131 3.15 20.31 -8.51
N TYR A 132 4.36 19.81 -8.30
CA TYR A 132 4.77 18.46 -8.62
C TYR A 132 4.74 17.59 -7.35
N TYR A 133 4.25 16.35 -7.48
CA TYR A 133 4.44 15.32 -6.45
C TYR A 133 5.50 14.30 -6.87
N LEU A 134 6.21 13.75 -5.89
CA LEU A 134 7.20 12.69 -6.09
C LEU A 134 6.51 11.34 -6.25
N HIS A 135 6.96 10.55 -7.23
CA HIS A 135 6.62 9.15 -7.40
C HIS A 135 7.85 8.37 -7.90
N LEU A 136 8.48 7.59 -7.04
CA LEU A 136 9.65 6.78 -7.45
C LEU A 136 9.25 5.54 -8.26
N PHE A 137 7.98 5.13 -8.18
CA PHE A 137 7.37 4.09 -9.00
C PHE A 137 6.42 4.73 -10.04
N SER A 138 5.22 4.20 -10.22
CA SER A 138 4.26 4.77 -11.16
C SER A 138 3.73 6.15 -10.71
N THR A 139 3.27 6.95 -11.66
CA THR A 139 2.51 8.19 -11.38
C THR A 139 1.26 7.95 -10.52
N LYS A 140 0.76 6.72 -10.50
CA LYS A 140 -0.36 6.29 -9.65
C LYS A 140 0.07 5.84 -8.25
N GLN A 141 1.36 5.99 -7.93
CA GLN A 141 1.96 5.58 -6.65
C GLN A 141 2.76 6.74 -6.03
N PRO A 142 2.07 7.80 -5.54
CA PRO A 142 2.74 8.94 -4.92
C PRO A 142 3.50 8.51 -3.66
N ASP A 143 4.74 8.96 -3.53
CA ASP A 143 5.64 8.64 -2.43
C ASP A 143 5.20 9.32 -1.13
N LEU A 144 5.19 8.54 -0.04
CA LEU A 144 4.92 9.03 1.30
C LEU A 144 6.10 9.85 1.85
N ASN A 145 5.78 10.93 2.56
CA ASN A 145 6.76 11.76 3.25
C ASN A 145 7.09 11.20 4.63
N TRP A 146 8.09 10.35 4.72
CA TRP A 146 8.54 9.72 5.96
C TRP A 146 9.19 10.68 6.97
N GLU A 147 9.54 11.89 6.57
CA GLU A 147 9.97 12.94 7.50
C GLU A 147 8.80 13.45 8.36
N ASN A 148 7.56 13.34 7.84
CA ASN A 148 6.37 13.73 8.57
C ASN A 148 6.04 12.72 9.70
N PRO A 149 6.02 13.16 10.99
CA PRO A 149 5.71 12.27 12.10
C PRO A 149 4.28 11.72 12.06
N ALA A 150 3.33 12.43 11.45
CA ALA A 150 1.96 11.94 11.28
C ALA A 150 1.92 10.72 10.35
N VAL A 151 2.68 10.72 9.26
CA VAL A 151 2.80 9.56 8.37
C VAL A 151 3.37 8.36 9.11
N ARG A 152 4.46 8.55 9.88
CA ARG A 152 5.05 7.46 10.67
C ARG A 152 4.05 6.89 11.69
N LYS A 153 3.29 7.77 12.36
CA LYS A 153 2.27 7.34 13.32
C LYS A 153 1.18 6.49 12.65
N GLU A 154 0.63 6.96 11.53
CA GLU A 154 -0.40 6.23 10.79
C GLU A 154 0.09 4.84 10.35
N VAL A 155 1.33 4.76 9.84
CA VAL A 155 1.92 3.48 9.44
C VAL A 155 2.12 2.56 10.63
N PHE A 156 2.65 3.05 11.76
CA PHE A 156 2.86 2.22 12.96
C PHE A 156 1.53 1.76 13.57
N ASP A 157 0.50 2.61 13.59
CA ASP A 157 -0.83 2.25 14.05
C ASP A 157 -1.46 1.17 13.13
N MET A 158 -1.22 1.26 11.83
CA MET A 158 -1.66 0.25 10.86
C MET A 158 -0.93 -1.09 11.07
N MET A 159 0.40 -1.07 11.26
CA MET A 159 1.19 -2.27 11.55
C MET A 159 0.70 -2.96 12.84
N ASN A 160 0.50 -2.18 13.91
CA ASN A 160 -0.01 -2.71 15.17
C ASN A 160 -1.37 -3.36 14.99
N TRP A 161 -2.27 -2.72 14.24
CA TRP A 161 -3.59 -3.26 13.96
C TRP A 161 -3.55 -4.63 13.25
N TRP A 162 -2.63 -4.82 12.30
CA TRP A 162 -2.43 -6.13 11.66
C TRP A 162 -1.79 -7.15 12.60
N CYS A 163 -0.81 -6.74 13.41
CA CYS A 163 -0.19 -7.60 14.42
C CYS A 163 -1.21 -8.06 15.49
N GLU A 164 -2.12 -7.18 15.90
CA GLU A 164 -3.22 -7.52 16.82
C GLU A 164 -4.19 -8.54 16.24
N LYS A 165 -4.34 -8.60 14.91
CA LYS A 165 -5.09 -9.67 14.24
C LYS A 165 -4.38 -11.03 14.30
N GLY A 166 -3.05 -11.04 14.47
CA GLY A 166 -2.27 -12.27 14.63
C GLY A 166 -1.32 -12.61 13.46
N ILE A 167 -1.00 -11.66 12.58
CA ILE A 167 0.06 -11.88 11.57
C ILE A 167 1.43 -11.92 12.22
#